data_26878e5dfd67b6acb349b6c794c77751
#
_entry.id   26878e5dfd67b6acb349b6c794c77751
#
_cell.length_a   1.000
_cell.length_b   1.000
_cell.length_c   1.000
_cell.angle_alpha   90.00
_cell.angle_beta   90.00
_cell.angle_gamma   90.00
#
_symmetry.space_group_name_H-M   'P 1'
#
loop_
_entity.id
_entity.type
_entity.pdbx_description
1 polymer ?
#
loop_
_entity_poly.entity_id
_entity_poly.type
_entity_poly.pdbx_seq_one_letter_code
_entity_poly.pdbx_strand_id
1 'polypeptide(L)'
;MIMSKTPLRICFFSGGSDLPAFYAREPGASLSATIDKSVHVCVHETSNIGIKIMYDTVEVVPEIDAMEHLITKETLKHFGLSKELTIASISDILSRGSGLGSSSSFTVGLVKAIAKMQGKRLTKTELAELACEIEMIRCGYPVGKQDQYAAAYGGFNMFTFNCDGSVNAEPLTDIDAPGLASNLLLVYSGRGRSANAILQKQQASVGQIDKFNLIKKGRDKAFEGRRLLKAGDHDNFGRLLHEAWIDKKSLVKEISETYFDNIYTRAYDAGALGGKLLGAGGGGFFLFYVTPERREHVVNAIMRGTDCKIYDFNFSYDGSKITSK
;
A
#
# COMPACT_ATOMS: atom_id res chain seq x y z
N MET A 1 17.26 -19.08 -11.20
CA MET A 1 16.84 -18.08 -10.19
C MET A 1 15.94 -17.07 -10.86
N ILE A 2 14.78 -16.79 -10.31
CA ILE A 2 13.85 -15.79 -10.82
C ILE A 2 13.76 -14.65 -9.80
N MET A 3 13.86 -13.40 -10.25
CA MET A 3 13.72 -12.24 -9.38
C MET A 3 12.63 -11.30 -9.90
N SER A 4 11.70 -10.94 -9.04
CA SER A 4 10.70 -9.90 -9.29
C SER A 4 11.07 -8.63 -8.54
N LYS A 5 10.72 -7.48 -9.14
CA LYS A 5 10.73 -6.15 -8.54
C LYS A 5 9.31 -5.62 -8.56
N THR A 6 8.76 -5.30 -7.39
CA THR A 6 7.37 -4.87 -7.23
C THR A 6 7.33 -3.55 -6.48
N PRO A 7 6.76 -2.47 -7.07
CA PRO A 7 6.79 -1.15 -6.47
C PRO A 7 5.91 -1.09 -5.22
N LEU A 8 6.30 -0.22 -4.29
CA LEU A 8 5.44 0.24 -3.20
C LEU A 8 4.48 1.31 -3.73
N ARG A 9 3.41 1.58 -2.95
CA ARG A 9 2.37 2.53 -3.35
C ARG A 9 2.09 3.58 -2.29
N ILE A 10 1.73 4.76 -2.75
CA ILE A 10 1.07 5.81 -1.99
C ILE A 10 -0.42 5.78 -2.34
N CYS A 11 -1.30 5.60 -1.35
CA CYS A 11 -2.73 5.75 -1.52
C CYS A 11 -3.15 7.15 -1.06
N PHE A 12 -3.56 7.99 -1.99
CA PHE A 12 -4.03 9.35 -1.69
C PHE A 12 -5.41 9.31 -1.04
N PHE A 13 -6.35 8.64 -1.68
CA PHE A 13 -7.75 8.55 -1.23
C PHE A 13 -8.31 7.14 -1.44
N SER A 14 -9.06 6.64 -0.46
CA SER A 14 -9.83 5.40 -0.52
C SER A 14 -10.82 5.32 0.65
N GLY A 15 -10.38 5.72 1.85
CA GLY A 15 -11.19 5.66 3.07
C GLY A 15 -11.50 4.24 3.57
N GLY A 16 -10.97 3.18 2.93
CA GLY A 16 -11.30 1.78 3.22
C GLY A 16 -12.49 1.26 2.39
N SER A 17 -12.86 1.98 1.32
CA SER A 17 -13.93 1.56 0.40
C SER A 17 -13.56 0.39 -0.50
N ASP A 18 -12.30 -0.04 -0.47
CA ASP A 18 -11.77 -1.25 -1.09
C ASP A 18 -11.97 -2.53 -0.27
N LEU A 19 -12.57 -2.41 0.94
CA LEU A 19 -12.93 -3.55 1.79
C LEU A 19 -14.22 -4.22 1.31
N PRO A 20 -14.31 -5.56 1.29
CA PRO A 20 -15.53 -6.30 0.89
C PRO A 20 -16.78 -5.85 1.63
N ALA A 21 -16.67 -5.56 2.94
CA ALA A 21 -17.78 -5.09 3.75
C ALA A 21 -18.39 -3.77 3.25
N PHE A 22 -17.62 -2.95 2.49
CA PHE A 22 -18.11 -1.73 1.88
C PHE A 22 -18.55 -1.97 0.43
N TYR A 23 -17.66 -2.47 -0.45
CA TYR A 23 -17.97 -2.52 -1.88
C TYR A 23 -19.08 -3.52 -2.24
N ALA A 24 -19.36 -4.50 -1.41
CA ALA A 24 -20.52 -5.39 -1.61
C ALA A 24 -21.89 -4.64 -1.48
N ARG A 25 -21.90 -3.44 -0.89
CA ARG A 25 -23.10 -2.61 -0.70
C ARG A 25 -23.17 -1.43 -1.67
N GLU A 26 -22.06 -0.75 -1.87
CA GLU A 26 -21.89 0.35 -2.81
C GLU A 26 -20.51 0.26 -3.47
N PRO A 27 -20.33 0.60 -4.75
CA PRO A 27 -19.01 0.61 -5.37
C PRO A 27 -18.01 1.45 -4.58
N GLY A 28 -16.83 0.90 -4.34
CA GLY A 28 -15.71 1.57 -3.69
C GLY A 28 -14.77 2.20 -4.72
N ALA A 29 -13.84 3.03 -4.25
CA ALA A 29 -12.81 3.59 -5.10
C ALA A 29 -11.53 3.94 -4.34
N SER A 30 -10.39 3.88 -5.03
CA SER A 30 -9.12 4.39 -4.52
C SER A 30 -8.32 5.10 -5.61
N LEU A 31 -7.66 6.17 -5.22
CA LEU A 31 -6.69 6.89 -6.04
C LEU A 31 -5.31 6.70 -5.45
N SER A 32 -4.41 6.10 -6.22
CA SER A 32 -3.06 5.77 -5.77
C SER A 32 -2.02 5.92 -6.85
N ALA A 33 -0.76 6.03 -6.43
CA ALA A 33 0.39 6.00 -7.32
C ALA A 33 1.48 5.11 -6.74
N THR A 34 2.24 4.44 -7.60
CA THR A 34 3.43 3.70 -7.20
C THR A 34 4.67 4.58 -7.21
N ILE A 35 5.64 4.21 -6.36
CA ILE A 35 6.89 4.92 -6.17
C ILE A 35 8.11 4.07 -6.54
N ASP A 36 9.27 4.69 -6.65
CA ASP A 36 10.55 4.06 -7.02
C ASP A 36 11.14 3.15 -5.93
N LYS A 37 10.46 3.04 -4.78
CA LYS A 37 10.78 2.08 -3.71
C LYS A 37 10.02 0.78 -3.95
N SER A 38 10.69 -0.35 -3.77
CA SER A 38 10.19 -1.65 -4.19
C SER A 38 10.46 -2.75 -3.16
N VAL A 39 9.69 -3.81 -3.26
CA VAL A 39 10.02 -5.11 -2.69
C VAL A 39 10.58 -5.99 -3.82
N HIS A 40 11.72 -6.60 -3.54
CA HIS A 40 12.40 -7.55 -4.42
C HIS A 40 12.18 -8.94 -3.86
N VAL A 41 11.66 -9.87 -4.68
CA VAL A 41 11.48 -11.27 -4.29
C VAL A 41 12.27 -12.14 -5.24
N CYS A 42 13.17 -12.93 -4.66
CA CYS A 42 13.97 -13.92 -5.37
C CYS A 42 13.44 -15.32 -5.04
N VAL A 43 13.20 -16.13 -6.07
CA VAL A 43 12.81 -17.54 -5.96
C VAL A 43 13.81 -18.39 -6.69
N HIS A 44 14.34 -19.41 -6.01
CA HIS A 44 15.35 -20.31 -6.55
C HIS A 44 15.07 -21.73 -6.14
N GLU A 45 15.04 -22.66 -7.12
CA GLU A 45 15.04 -24.09 -6.86
C GLU A 45 16.44 -24.50 -6.37
N THR A 46 16.49 -25.24 -5.29
CA THR A 46 17.74 -25.69 -4.67
C THR A 46 17.74 -27.21 -4.53
N SER A 47 18.92 -27.79 -4.45
CA SER A 47 19.09 -29.23 -4.11
C SER A 47 19.03 -29.48 -2.60
N ASN A 48 18.76 -28.48 -1.80
CA ASN A 48 18.65 -28.62 -0.34
C ASN A 48 17.29 -29.24 0.03
N ILE A 49 17.27 -30.06 1.07
CA ILE A 49 16.04 -30.63 1.59
C ILE A 49 15.22 -29.52 2.27
N GLY A 50 13.97 -29.32 1.82
CA GLY A 50 13.02 -28.38 2.44
C GLY A 50 12.92 -27.03 1.75
N ILE A 51 12.23 -26.11 2.42
CA ILE A 51 11.94 -24.76 1.94
C ILE A 51 12.60 -23.77 2.89
N LYS A 52 13.33 -22.81 2.32
CA LYS A 52 13.94 -21.70 3.05
C LYS A 52 13.32 -20.39 2.61
N ILE A 53 12.82 -19.60 3.56
CA ILE A 53 12.41 -18.22 3.33
C ILE A 53 13.26 -17.26 4.16
N MET A 54 13.74 -16.20 3.55
CA MET A 54 14.53 -15.12 4.15
C MET A 54 13.81 -13.80 3.92
N TYR A 55 13.40 -13.17 5.00
CA TYR A 55 12.81 -11.83 5.05
C TYR A 55 13.39 -11.10 6.28
N ASP A 56 12.61 -10.45 7.16
CA ASP A 56 13.13 -9.88 8.42
C ASP A 56 13.68 -10.98 9.35
N THR A 57 13.26 -12.23 9.13
CA THR A 57 13.76 -13.43 9.81
C THR A 57 14.09 -14.50 8.77
N VAL A 58 14.75 -15.58 9.22
CA VAL A 58 15.02 -16.76 8.39
C VAL A 58 14.20 -17.93 8.94
N GLU A 59 13.42 -18.55 8.07
CA GLU A 59 12.64 -19.73 8.36
C GLU A 59 13.08 -20.87 7.44
N VAL A 60 13.37 -22.03 7.98
CA VAL A 60 13.74 -23.25 7.25
C VAL A 60 12.85 -24.36 7.71
N VAL A 61 12.07 -24.94 6.81
CA VAL A 61 11.10 -25.98 7.12
C VAL A 61 11.28 -27.18 6.19
N PRO A 62 11.09 -28.41 6.69
CA PRO A 62 11.20 -29.62 5.86
C PRO A 62 10.05 -29.73 4.85
N GLU A 63 8.88 -29.21 5.21
CA GLU A 63 7.65 -29.26 4.41
C GLU A 63 6.82 -27.98 4.58
N ILE A 64 5.96 -27.71 3.61
CA ILE A 64 5.18 -26.46 3.51
C ILE A 64 4.23 -26.24 4.69
N ASP A 65 3.69 -27.33 5.28
CA ASP A 65 2.72 -27.22 6.37
C ASP A 65 3.35 -26.74 7.67
N ALA A 66 4.66 -26.93 7.85
CA ALA A 66 5.41 -26.41 8.99
C ALA A 66 5.75 -24.90 8.86
N MET A 67 5.47 -24.26 7.71
CA MET A 67 5.81 -22.86 7.48
C MET A 67 4.88 -21.91 8.26
N GLU A 68 5.47 -20.93 8.95
CA GLU A 68 4.76 -19.89 9.68
C GLU A 68 4.39 -18.69 8.80
N HIS A 69 5.25 -18.37 7.82
CA HIS A 69 5.00 -17.25 6.90
C HIS A 69 3.81 -17.54 5.97
N LEU A 70 2.62 -17.16 6.41
CA LEU A 70 1.34 -17.59 5.84
C LEU A 70 1.17 -17.24 4.36
N ILE A 71 1.54 -16.03 3.93
CA ILE A 71 1.46 -15.63 2.51
C ILE A 71 2.30 -16.57 1.64
N THR A 72 3.54 -16.87 2.06
CA THR A 72 4.41 -17.77 1.30
C THR A 72 3.84 -19.18 1.28
N LYS A 73 3.40 -19.68 2.41
CA LYS A 73 2.75 -21.00 2.54
C LYS A 73 1.58 -21.14 1.56
N GLU A 74 0.64 -20.21 1.61
CA GLU A 74 -0.56 -20.27 0.78
C GLU A 74 -0.26 -20.04 -0.72
N THR A 75 0.75 -19.20 -1.03
CA THR A 75 1.21 -19.03 -2.41
C THR A 75 1.81 -20.32 -2.94
N LEU A 76 2.71 -20.98 -2.20
CA LEU A 76 3.33 -22.24 -2.61
C LEU A 76 2.29 -23.35 -2.77
N LYS A 77 1.31 -23.45 -1.87
CA LYS A 77 0.19 -24.39 -1.96
C LYS A 77 -0.63 -24.17 -3.23
N HIS A 78 -0.94 -22.92 -3.57
CA HIS A 78 -1.67 -22.59 -4.81
C HIS A 78 -0.95 -23.09 -6.06
N PHE A 79 0.38 -22.97 -6.09
CA PHE A 79 1.19 -23.40 -7.23
C PHE A 79 1.62 -24.86 -7.19
N GLY A 80 1.24 -25.62 -6.16
CA GLY A 80 1.60 -27.03 -6.00
C GLY A 80 3.09 -27.27 -5.76
N LEU A 81 3.78 -26.29 -5.16
CA LEU A 81 5.21 -26.35 -4.85
C LEU A 81 5.40 -26.73 -3.39
N SER A 82 6.09 -27.83 -3.09
CA SER A 82 6.19 -28.37 -1.73
C SER A 82 7.60 -28.56 -1.22
N LYS A 83 8.63 -28.44 -2.06
CA LYS A 83 10.02 -28.83 -1.70
C LYS A 83 11.05 -28.00 -2.44
N GLU A 84 12.28 -27.98 -1.89
CA GLU A 84 13.50 -27.60 -2.58
C GLU A 84 13.52 -26.16 -3.12
N LEU A 85 13.01 -25.22 -2.32
CA LEU A 85 12.93 -23.82 -2.69
C LEU A 85 13.68 -22.93 -1.69
N THR A 86 14.39 -21.94 -2.21
CA THR A 86 14.84 -20.79 -1.44
C THR A 86 14.13 -19.54 -1.95
N ILE A 87 13.48 -18.82 -1.02
CA ILE A 87 12.80 -17.57 -1.28
C ILE A 87 13.47 -16.49 -0.45
N ALA A 88 13.85 -15.37 -1.06
CA ALA A 88 14.40 -14.22 -0.34
C ALA A 88 13.61 -12.96 -0.69
N SER A 89 13.34 -12.13 0.31
CA SER A 89 12.69 -10.84 0.15
C SER A 89 13.53 -9.72 0.72
N ILE A 90 13.73 -8.67 -0.07
CA ILE A 90 14.45 -7.44 0.32
C ILE A 90 13.57 -6.25 -0.05
N SER A 91 13.46 -5.27 0.83
CA SER A 91 12.73 -4.03 0.59
C SER A 91 13.68 -2.84 0.59
N ASP A 92 13.47 -1.89 -0.35
CA ASP A 92 14.27 -0.66 -0.44
C ASP A 92 14.10 0.25 0.78
N ILE A 93 12.99 0.10 1.52
CA ILE A 93 12.69 0.83 2.75
C ILE A 93 12.04 -0.10 3.78
N LEU A 94 11.86 0.38 5.00
CA LEU A 94 11.22 -0.39 6.06
C LEU A 94 9.92 -1.06 5.59
N SER A 95 9.85 -2.38 5.66
CA SER A 95 8.75 -3.15 5.12
C SER A 95 7.58 -3.24 6.10
N ARG A 96 7.84 -3.51 7.37
CA ARG A 96 6.78 -3.73 8.38
C ARG A 96 6.17 -2.43 8.86
N GLY A 97 4.84 -2.34 8.74
CA GLY A 97 4.09 -1.21 9.27
C GLY A 97 4.41 0.13 8.59
N SER A 98 4.95 0.10 7.37
CA SER A 98 5.27 1.31 6.60
C SER A 98 4.02 2.07 6.14
N GLY A 99 2.91 1.39 5.92
CA GLY A 99 1.71 1.98 5.31
C GLY A 99 1.81 2.15 3.79
N LEU A 100 2.85 1.58 3.15
CA LEU A 100 3.14 1.72 1.71
C LEU A 100 2.79 0.47 0.89
N GLY A 101 2.00 -0.45 1.43
CA GLY A 101 1.57 -1.67 0.73
C GLY A 101 2.62 -2.76 0.60
N SER A 102 3.62 -2.78 1.49
CA SER A 102 4.76 -3.70 1.38
C SER A 102 4.36 -5.17 1.39
N SER A 103 3.37 -5.57 2.21
CA SER A 103 2.87 -6.95 2.26
C SER A 103 2.32 -7.38 0.90
N SER A 104 1.43 -6.57 0.33
CA SER A 104 0.81 -6.86 -0.96
C SER A 104 1.80 -6.77 -2.12
N SER A 105 2.80 -5.86 -2.04
CA SER A 105 3.90 -5.84 -3.00
C SER A 105 4.74 -7.12 -2.92
N PHE A 106 4.96 -7.66 -1.72
CA PHE A 106 5.60 -8.96 -1.54
C PHE A 106 4.75 -10.07 -2.17
N THR A 107 3.45 -10.13 -1.86
CA THR A 107 2.54 -11.15 -2.40
C THR A 107 2.51 -11.14 -3.92
N VAL A 108 2.30 -9.96 -4.53
CA VAL A 108 2.29 -9.76 -5.99
C VAL A 108 3.64 -10.18 -6.60
N GLY A 109 4.75 -9.81 -5.97
CA GLY A 109 6.11 -10.18 -6.42
C GLY A 109 6.38 -11.67 -6.37
N LEU A 110 5.96 -12.32 -5.28
CA LEU A 110 6.11 -13.76 -5.09
C LEU A 110 5.28 -14.55 -6.11
N VAL A 111 3.99 -14.21 -6.25
CA VAL A 111 3.10 -14.81 -7.25
C VAL A 111 3.70 -14.68 -8.65
N LYS A 112 4.19 -13.48 -9.02
CA LYS A 112 4.79 -13.23 -10.33
C LYS A 112 6.06 -14.05 -10.56
N ALA A 113 6.94 -14.14 -9.55
CA ALA A 113 8.18 -14.90 -9.65
C ALA A 113 7.92 -16.40 -9.81
N ILE A 114 7.00 -16.96 -9.02
CA ILE A 114 6.63 -18.37 -9.08
C ILE A 114 5.90 -18.70 -10.39
N ALA A 115 4.94 -17.87 -10.81
CA ALA A 115 4.27 -18.04 -12.10
C ALA A 115 5.28 -18.07 -13.25
N LYS A 116 6.26 -17.16 -13.23
CA LYS A 116 7.35 -17.15 -14.21
C LYS A 116 8.21 -18.41 -14.15
N MET A 117 8.54 -18.91 -12.96
CA MET A 117 9.30 -20.14 -12.77
C MET A 117 8.59 -21.35 -13.38
N GLN A 118 7.25 -21.40 -13.29
CA GLN A 118 6.41 -22.45 -13.92
C GLN A 118 6.06 -22.15 -15.39
N GLY A 119 6.68 -21.16 -16.05
CA GLY A 119 6.39 -20.81 -17.44
C GLY A 119 5.04 -20.13 -17.67
N LYS A 120 4.29 -19.80 -16.63
CA LYS A 120 2.99 -19.14 -16.71
C LYS A 120 3.15 -17.63 -16.91
N ARG A 121 2.25 -17.04 -17.71
CA ARG A 121 2.15 -15.59 -17.87
C ARG A 121 0.81 -15.12 -17.28
N LEU A 122 0.86 -14.21 -16.35
CA LEU A 122 -0.32 -13.57 -15.78
C LEU A 122 -0.43 -12.15 -16.31
N THR A 123 -1.62 -11.75 -16.70
CA THR A 123 -1.98 -10.33 -16.93
C THR A 123 -1.89 -9.56 -15.61
N LYS A 124 -1.94 -8.23 -15.68
CA LYS A 124 -1.95 -7.40 -14.46
C LYS A 124 -3.16 -7.70 -13.57
N THR A 125 -4.33 -7.90 -14.19
CA THR A 125 -5.57 -8.24 -13.47
C THR A 125 -5.48 -9.62 -12.82
N GLU A 126 -5.08 -10.66 -13.55
CA GLU A 126 -4.93 -12.01 -12.98
C GLU A 126 -3.91 -12.03 -11.83
N LEU A 127 -2.82 -11.29 -11.97
CA LEU A 127 -1.80 -11.16 -10.93
C LEU A 127 -2.36 -10.49 -9.68
N ALA A 128 -3.11 -9.39 -9.83
CA ALA A 128 -3.74 -8.67 -8.73
C ALA A 128 -4.82 -9.53 -8.04
N GLU A 129 -5.71 -10.16 -8.80
CA GLU A 129 -6.78 -11.01 -8.26
C GLU A 129 -6.23 -12.22 -7.52
N LEU A 130 -5.20 -12.88 -8.06
CA LEU A 130 -4.57 -14.00 -7.36
C LEU A 130 -3.90 -13.56 -6.05
N ALA A 131 -3.24 -12.39 -6.05
CA ALA A 131 -2.68 -11.84 -4.82
C ALA A 131 -3.78 -11.49 -3.79
N CYS A 132 -4.91 -10.94 -4.23
CA CYS A 132 -6.10 -10.71 -3.39
C CYS A 132 -6.65 -12.04 -2.84
N GLU A 133 -6.80 -13.07 -3.66
CA GLU A 133 -7.26 -14.39 -3.22
C GLU A 133 -6.35 -14.94 -2.12
N ILE A 134 -5.02 -14.87 -2.32
CA ILE A 134 -4.06 -15.37 -1.35
C ILE A 134 -4.19 -14.60 -0.03
N GLU A 135 -4.15 -13.28 -0.04
CA GLU A 135 -4.17 -12.49 1.20
C GLU A 135 -5.53 -12.51 1.90
N MET A 136 -6.61 -12.30 1.15
CA MET A 136 -7.95 -12.11 1.72
C MET A 136 -8.65 -13.43 2.04
N ILE A 137 -8.54 -14.43 1.16
CA ILE A 137 -9.30 -15.67 1.29
C ILE A 137 -8.45 -16.75 1.95
N ARG A 138 -7.26 -17.06 1.42
CA ARG A 138 -6.44 -18.16 1.92
C ARG A 138 -5.77 -17.83 3.24
N CYS A 139 -5.23 -16.61 3.38
CA CYS A 139 -4.64 -16.15 4.64
C CYS A 139 -5.68 -15.56 5.61
N GLY A 140 -6.89 -15.20 5.16
CA GLY A 140 -7.91 -14.59 5.98
C GLY A 140 -7.55 -13.20 6.51
N TYR A 141 -6.70 -12.46 5.81
CA TYR A 141 -6.30 -11.13 6.25
C TYR A 141 -7.42 -10.10 6.03
N PRO A 142 -7.63 -9.16 6.97
CA PRO A 142 -8.68 -8.15 6.89
C PRO A 142 -8.27 -6.97 5.99
N VAL A 143 -7.75 -7.26 4.81
CA VAL A 143 -7.27 -6.26 3.84
C VAL A 143 -8.27 -6.06 2.70
N GLY A 144 -8.18 -4.94 2.02
CA GLY A 144 -8.92 -4.67 0.78
C GLY A 144 -8.07 -4.99 -0.46
N LYS A 145 -8.60 -4.67 -1.64
CA LYS A 145 -7.99 -5.00 -2.94
C LYS A 145 -7.02 -3.95 -3.49
N GLN A 146 -6.98 -2.72 -2.91
CA GLN A 146 -6.26 -1.60 -3.52
C GLN A 146 -4.76 -1.83 -3.66
N ASP A 147 -4.13 -2.49 -2.69
CA ASP A 147 -2.67 -2.60 -2.60
C ASP A 147 -2.12 -3.57 -3.64
N GLN A 148 -2.78 -4.70 -3.80
CA GLN A 148 -2.44 -5.73 -4.78
C GLN A 148 -2.60 -5.19 -6.21
N TYR A 149 -3.69 -4.45 -6.46
CA TYR A 149 -3.93 -3.81 -7.74
C TYR A 149 -2.89 -2.73 -8.04
N ALA A 150 -2.60 -1.83 -7.09
CA ALA A 150 -1.58 -0.81 -7.27
C ALA A 150 -0.21 -1.42 -7.58
N ALA A 151 0.21 -2.45 -6.83
CA ALA A 151 1.48 -3.14 -7.02
C ALA A 151 1.58 -3.88 -8.38
N ALA A 152 0.49 -4.46 -8.85
CA ALA A 152 0.44 -5.17 -10.12
C ALA A 152 0.43 -4.23 -11.33
N TYR A 153 -0.30 -3.10 -11.23
CA TYR A 153 -0.51 -2.18 -12.34
C TYR A 153 0.62 -1.17 -12.52
N GLY A 154 1.12 -0.59 -11.41
CA GLY A 154 2.10 0.50 -11.44
C GLY A 154 1.52 1.82 -11.96
N GLY A 155 2.20 2.94 -11.70
CA GLY A 155 1.78 4.27 -12.12
C GLY A 155 0.65 4.86 -11.27
N PHE A 156 0.03 5.89 -11.80
CA PHE A 156 -1.16 6.50 -11.21
C PHE A 156 -2.40 5.77 -11.69
N ASN A 157 -3.26 5.36 -10.76
CA ASN A 157 -4.50 4.68 -11.11
C ASN A 157 -5.66 5.12 -10.21
N MET A 158 -6.82 5.24 -10.83
CA MET A 158 -8.10 5.21 -10.18
C MET A 158 -8.65 3.80 -10.26
N PHE A 159 -8.80 3.13 -9.11
CA PHE A 159 -9.44 1.82 -9.03
C PHE A 159 -10.86 1.98 -8.54
N THR A 160 -11.81 1.32 -9.20
CA THR A 160 -13.21 1.22 -8.77
C THR A 160 -13.49 -0.23 -8.42
N PHE A 161 -13.95 -0.48 -7.20
CA PHE A 161 -14.29 -1.80 -6.68
C PHE A 161 -15.80 -1.98 -6.79
N ASN A 162 -16.23 -2.86 -7.69
CA ASN A 162 -17.65 -3.08 -7.98
C ASN A 162 -18.30 -4.01 -6.95
N CYS A 163 -19.64 -3.96 -6.84
CA CYS A 163 -20.39 -4.76 -5.87
C CYS A 163 -20.26 -6.28 -6.10
N ASP A 164 -19.98 -6.71 -7.33
CA ASP A 164 -19.70 -8.11 -7.68
C ASP A 164 -18.26 -8.55 -7.36
N GLY A 165 -17.46 -7.63 -6.81
CA GLY A 165 -16.05 -7.87 -6.48
C GLY A 165 -15.06 -7.64 -7.63
N SER A 166 -15.54 -7.37 -8.85
CA SER A 166 -14.67 -6.99 -9.97
C SER A 166 -14.04 -5.60 -9.74
N VAL A 167 -12.90 -5.34 -10.38
CA VAL A 167 -12.19 -4.08 -10.25
C VAL A 167 -11.92 -3.45 -11.61
N ASN A 168 -12.33 -2.21 -11.78
CA ASN A 168 -11.96 -1.40 -12.92
C ASN A 168 -10.71 -0.58 -12.57
N ALA A 169 -9.68 -0.68 -13.40
CA ALA A 169 -8.45 0.11 -13.28
C ALA A 169 -8.41 1.16 -14.40
N GLU A 170 -8.42 2.44 -14.03
CA GLU A 170 -8.24 3.58 -14.94
C GLU A 170 -6.84 4.16 -14.73
N PRO A 171 -5.86 3.90 -15.64
CA PRO A 171 -4.57 4.57 -15.58
C PRO A 171 -4.71 6.07 -15.84
N LEU A 172 -4.05 6.89 -15.04
CA LEU A 172 -3.99 8.34 -15.23
C LEU A 172 -2.65 8.71 -15.86
N THR A 173 -2.66 8.96 -17.15
CA THR A 173 -1.45 9.27 -17.95
C THR A 173 -1.30 10.75 -18.27
N ASP A 174 -2.41 11.50 -18.19
CA ASP A 174 -2.55 12.90 -18.54
C ASP A 174 -2.56 13.82 -17.29
N ILE A 175 -1.55 13.67 -16.45
CA ILE A 175 -1.39 14.44 -15.20
C ILE A 175 0.02 15.01 -15.11
N ASP A 176 0.17 16.14 -14.43
CA ASP A 176 1.47 16.72 -14.10
C ASP A 176 2.06 16.04 -12.84
N ALA A 177 2.59 14.82 -13.04
CA ALA A 177 3.22 14.06 -11.97
C ALA A 177 4.50 14.72 -11.40
N PRO A 178 5.39 15.33 -12.21
CA PRO A 178 6.54 16.07 -11.69
C PRO A 178 6.13 17.26 -10.79
N GLY A 179 5.15 18.06 -11.22
CA GLY A 179 4.64 19.18 -10.43
C GLY A 179 4.01 18.71 -9.11
N LEU A 180 3.26 17.60 -9.14
CA LEU A 180 2.76 17.01 -7.91
C LEU A 180 3.91 16.52 -7.01
N ALA A 181 4.90 15.80 -7.55
CA ALA A 181 6.01 15.22 -6.78
C ALA A 181 6.82 16.28 -6.04
N SER A 182 7.06 17.45 -6.68
CA SER A 182 7.82 18.55 -6.08
C SER A 182 7.18 19.09 -4.79
N ASN A 183 5.86 18.94 -4.66
CA ASN A 183 5.08 19.39 -3.51
C ASN A 183 4.84 18.29 -2.46
N LEU A 184 5.24 17.06 -2.71
CA LEU A 184 5.04 15.97 -1.77
C LEU A 184 6.27 15.75 -0.88
N LEU A 185 6.01 15.47 0.38
CA LEU A 185 7.01 15.15 1.39
C LEU A 185 6.64 13.83 2.06
N LEU A 186 7.51 12.83 1.92
CA LEU A 186 7.34 11.51 2.53
C LEU A 186 8.16 11.43 3.82
N VAL A 187 7.48 11.23 4.95
CA VAL A 187 8.09 11.29 6.29
C VAL A 187 7.81 10.00 7.05
N TYR A 188 8.86 9.26 7.38
CA TYR A 188 8.74 8.16 8.34
C TYR A 188 8.58 8.70 9.75
N SER A 189 7.55 8.25 10.46
CA SER A 189 7.20 8.76 11.78
C SER A 189 8.11 8.27 12.93
N GLY A 190 9.11 7.42 12.65
CA GLY A 190 9.93 6.77 13.68
C GLY A 190 9.28 5.55 14.34
N ARG A 191 7.99 5.28 14.06
CA ARG A 191 7.23 4.18 14.63
C ARG A 191 6.51 3.37 13.56
N GLY A 192 6.64 2.04 13.62
CA GLY A 192 5.88 1.10 12.82
C GLY A 192 4.88 0.34 13.69
N ARG A 193 3.75 -0.08 13.11
CA ARG A 193 2.74 -0.91 13.79
C ARG A 193 2.14 -1.93 12.83
N SER A 194 1.70 -3.07 13.37
CA SER A 194 0.92 -4.03 12.59
C SER A 194 -0.42 -3.42 12.14
N ALA A 195 -0.69 -3.46 10.84
CA ALA A 195 -1.93 -2.94 10.26
C ALA A 195 -3.16 -3.79 10.60
N ASN A 196 -2.99 -5.09 10.81
CA ASN A 196 -4.10 -6.06 10.91
C ASN A 196 -5.12 -5.71 12.01
N ALA A 197 -4.66 -5.33 13.21
CA ALA A 197 -5.56 -5.00 14.31
C ALA A 197 -6.42 -3.76 14.02
N ILE A 198 -5.88 -2.76 13.33
CA ILE A 198 -6.62 -1.55 12.93
C ILE A 198 -7.61 -1.88 11.82
N LEU A 199 -7.18 -2.64 10.81
CA LEU A 199 -8.02 -3.07 9.70
C LEU A 199 -9.18 -3.96 10.15
N GLN A 200 -8.95 -4.87 11.11
CA GLN A 200 -10.04 -5.66 11.72
C GLN A 200 -11.10 -4.78 12.38
N LYS A 201 -10.67 -3.77 13.16
CA LYS A 201 -11.60 -2.82 13.79
C LYS A 201 -12.32 -1.97 12.75
N GLN A 202 -11.61 -1.52 11.72
CA GLN A 202 -12.23 -0.76 10.62
C GLN A 202 -13.26 -1.62 9.89
N GLN A 203 -12.93 -2.85 9.52
CA GLN A 203 -13.87 -3.78 8.88
C GLN A 203 -15.11 -4.06 9.75
N ALA A 204 -14.92 -4.30 11.04
CA ALA A 204 -16.04 -4.50 11.97
C ALA A 204 -16.93 -3.26 12.12
N SER A 205 -16.38 -2.06 11.93
CA SER A 205 -17.13 -0.80 12.06
C SER A 205 -17.97 -0.44 10.83
N VAL A 206 -17.72 -1.06 9.66
CA VAL A 206 -18.42 -0.73 8.40
C VAL A 206 -19.94 -0.93 8.49
N GLY A 207 -20.41 -1.83 9.38
CA GLY A 207 -21.84 -2.02 9.65
C GLY A 207 -22.53 -0.82 10.32
N GLN A 208 -21.78 0.06 10.97
CA GLN A 208 -22.32 1.27 11.61
C GLN A 208 -22.54 2.36 10.54
N ILE A 209 -23.73 2.93 10.49
CA ILE A 209 -24.13 3.87 9.43
C ILE A 209 -23.20 5.09 9.35
N ASP A 210 -22.79 5.65 10.51
CA ASP A 210 -21.90 6.80 10.56
C ASP A 210 -20.52 6.47 9.98
N LYS A 211 -19.98 5.28 10.28
CA LYS A 211 -18.70 4.82 9.77
C LYS A 211 -18.78 4.50 8.27
N PHE A 212 -19.88 3.88 7.83
CA PHE A 212 -20.12 3.67 6.41
C PHE A 212 -20.13 4.99 5.64
N ASN A 213 -20.81 6.02 6.15
CA ASN A 213 -20.85 7.34 5.54
C ASN A 213 -19.47 8.04 5.52
N LEU A 214 -18.62 7.84 6.54
CA LEU A 214 -17.25 8.33 6.52
C LEU A 214 -16.41 7.64 5.44
N ILE A 215 -16.55 6.32 5.26
CA ILE A 215 -15.87 5.58 4.19
C ILE A 215 -16.36 6.08 2.83
N LYS A 216 -17.67 6.31 2.67
CA LYS A 216 -18.25 6.88 1.45
C LYS A 216 -17.65 8.25 1.11
N LYS A 217 -17.50 9.15 2.11
CA LYS A 217 -16.80 10.42 1.91
C LYS A 217 -15.34 10.22 1.43
N GLY A 218 -14.63 9.25 2.02
CA GLY A 218 -13.27 8.91 1.59
C GLY A 218 -13.19 8.41 0.15
N ARG A 219 -14.18 7.60 -0.27
CA ARG A 219 -14.37 7.17 -1.66
C ARG A 219 -14.63 8.36 -2.59
N ASP A 220 -15.55 9.23 -2.22
CA ASP A 220 -15.94 10.40 -3.05
C ASP A 220 -14.74 11.35 -3.24
N LYS A 221 -13.89 11.49 -2.22
CA LYS A 221 -12.61 12.21 -2.33
C LYS A 221 -11.63 11.58 -3.32
N ALA A 222 -11.73 10.27 -3.62
CA ALA A 222 -10.90 9.67 -4.66
C ALA A 222 -11.29 10.19 -6.05
N PHE A 223 -12.59 10.35 -6.33
CA PHE A 223 -13.07 10.93 -7.59
C PHE A 223 -12.71 12.42 -7.70
N GLU A 224 -12.87 13.18 -6.62
CA GLU A 224 -12.49 14.60 -6.59
C GLU A 224 -10.97 14.77 -6.74
N GLY A 225 -10.16 13.96 -6.05
CA GLY A 225 -8.70 13.97 -6.19
C GLY A 225 -8.26 13.68 -7.64
N ARG A 226 -8.93 12.71 -8.32
CA ARG A 226 -8.71 12.47 -9.75
C ARG A 226 -9.00 13.71 -10.59
N ARG A 227 -10.12 14.39 -10.34
CA ARG A 227 -10.51 15.62 -11.05
C ARG A 227 -9.45 16.72 -10.87
N LEU A 228 -9.00 16.94 -9.64
CA LEU A 228 -7.98 17.92 -9.31
C LEU A 228 -6.62 17.61 -9.98
N LEU A 229 -6.19 16.34 -9.96
CA LEU A 229 -4.95 15.93 -10.65
C LEU A 229 -5.02 16.18 -12.16
N LYS A 230 -6.14 15.83 -12.80
CA LYS A 230 -6.34 16.09 -14.24
C LYS A 230 -6.41 17.57 -14.59
N ALA A 231 -6.84 18.41 -13.66
CA ALA A 231 -6.86 19.86 -13.81
C ALA A 231 -5.51 20.54 -13.48
N GLY A 232 -4.52 19.80 -12.95
CA GLY A 232 -3.27 20.38 -12.46
C GLY A 232 -3.44 21.23 -11.19
N ASP A 233 -4.57 21.10 -10.49
CA ASP A 233 -4.89 21.87 -9.28
C ASP A 233 -4.31 21.17 -8.04
N HIS A 234 -2.99 21.21 -7.93
CA HIS A 234 -2.25 20.48 -6.91
C HIS A 234 -2.48 21.06 -5.49
N ASP A 235 -2.68 22.36 -5.36
CA ASP A 235 -2.90 22.96 -4.03
C ASP A 235 -4.23 22.54 -3.43
N ASN A 236 -5.30 22.49 -4.22
CA ASN A 236 -6.58 21.98 -3.77
C ASN A 236 -6.53 20.46 -3.55
N PHE A 237 -5.70 19.71 -4.30
CA PHE A 237 -5.40 18.32 -4.00
C PHE A 237 -4.74 18.17 -2.61
N GLY A 238 -3.79 19.05 -2.27
CA GLY A 238 -3.18 19.11 -0.93
C GLY A 238 -4.22 19.38 0.18
N ARG A 239 -5.13 20.33 -0.01
CA ARG A 239 -6.23 20.62 0.93
C ARG A 239 -7.18 19.44 1.07
N LEU A 240 -7.49 18.76 -0.02
CA LEU A 240 -8.32 17.56 -0.01
C LEU A 240 -7.67 16.41 0.80
N LEU A 241 -6.32 16.28 0.78
CA LEU A 241 -5.61 15.34 1.66
C LEU A 241 -5.83 15.65 3.13
N HIS A 242 -5.86 16.94 3.53
CA HIS A 242 -6.19 17.34 4.90
C HIS A 242 -7.60 16.85 5.30
N GLU A 243 -8.59 17.17 4.49
CA GLU A 243 -9.98 16.75 4.76
C GLU A 243 -10.11 15.23 4.86
N ALA A 244 -9.43 14.50 3.95
CA ALA A 244 -9.44 13.03 3.97
C ALA A 244 -8.77 12.47 5.24
N TRP A 245 -7.76 13.14 5.77
CA TRP A 245 -7.13 12.76 7.02
C TRP A 245 -8.04 12.97 8.23
N ILE A 246 -8.75 14.11 8.31
CA ILE A 246 -9.70 14.38 9.38
C ILE A 246 -10.82 13.34 9.39
N ASP A 247 -11.41 13.02 8.24
CA ASP A 247 -12.43 11.98 8.12
C ASP A 247 -11.88 10.60 8.53
N LYS A 248 -10.67 10.26 8.07
CA LYS A 248 -10.03 8.98 8.38
C LYS A 248 -9.79 8.78 9.87
N LYS A 249 -9.32 9.80 10.60
CA LYS A 249 -9.12 9.73 12.05
C LYS A 249 -10.42 9.44 12.80
N SER A 250 -11.55 9.85 12.24
CA SER A 250 -12.88 9.65 12.84
C SER A 250 -13.42 8.23 12.64
N LEU A 251 -12.79 7.40 11.79
CA LEU A 251 -13.22 6.01 11.56
C LEU A 251 -12.98 5.13 12.79
N VAL A 252 -11.75 5.06 13.24
CA VAL A 252 -11.32 4.23 14.38
C VAL A 252 -10.27 5.00 15.17
N LYS A 253 -10.40 5.00 16.50
CA LYS A 253 -9.55 5.79 17.41
C LYS A 253 -8.05 5.46 17.27
N GLU A 254 -7.73 4.20 16.96
CA GLU A 254 -6.35 3.72 16.83
C GLU A 254 -5.64 4.13 15.55
N ILE A 255 -6.33 4.78 14.61
CA ILE A 255 -5.72 5.32 13.37
C ILE A 255 -4.69 6.40 13.68
N SER A 256 -4.94 7.22 14.72
CA SER A 256 -3.97 8.21 15.20
C SER A 256 -3.90 8.23 16.72
N GLU A 257 -2.73 8.54 17.22
CA GLU A 257 -2.43 8.74 18.64
C GLU A 257 -1.83 10.15 18.80
N THR A 258 -1.75 10.65 20.02
CA THR A 258 -1.21 11.98 20.34
C THR A 258 0.16 12.25 19.68
N TYR A 259 1.00 11.21 19.59
CA TYR A 259 2.32 11.33 18.93
C TYR A 259 2.18 11.69 17.44
N PHE A 260 1.30 10.98 16.71
CA PHE A 260 1.09 11.24 15.28
C PHE A 260 0.32 12.54 15.05
N ASP A 261 -0.64 12.86 15.92
CA ASP A 261 -1.35 14.14 15.87
C ASP A 261 -0.42 15.32 16.07
N ASN A 262 0.56 15.22 16.98
CA ASN A 262 1.57 16.26 17.18
C ASN A 262 2.46 16.47 15.96
N ILE A 263 2.91 15.39 15.30
CA ILE A 263 3.68 15.48 14.05
C ILE A 263 2.86 16.19 12.97
N TYR A 264 1.60 15.75 12.82
CA TYR A 264 0.68 16.32 11.84
C TYR A 264 0.44 17.82 12.09
N THR A 265 0.12 18.19 13.32
CA THR A 265 -0.14 19.59 13.71
C THR A 265 1.08 20.47 13.46
N ARG A 266 2.28 20.02 13.82
CA ARG A 266 3.52 20.77 13.53
C ARG A 266 3.73 21.02 12.04
N ALA A 267 3.48 19.99 11.20
CA ALA A 267 3.59 20.14 9.75
C ALA A 267 2.57 21.15 9.21
N TYR A 268 1.32 21.04 9.68
CA TYR A 268 0.22 21.88 9.24
C TYR A 268 0.40 23.35 9.64
N ASP A 269 0.76 23.61 10.91
CA ASP A 269 1.02 24.95 11.44
C ASP A 269 2.25 25.60 10.78
N ALA A 270 3.21 24.80 10.34
CA ALA A 270 4.38 25.26 9.61
C ALA A 270 4.10 25.56 8.12
N GLY A 271 2.90 25.25 7.62
CA GLY A 271 2.44 25.62 6.27
C GLY A 271 2.25 24.46 5.30
N ALA A 272 2.19 23.20 5.76
CA ALA A 272 1.69 22.12 4.93
C ALA A 272 0.21 22.35 4.61
N LEU A 273 -0.21 22.28 3.33
CA LEU A 273 -1.61 22.43 2.94
C LEU A 273 -2.46 21.22 3.36
N GLY A 274 -1.85 20.07 3.55
CA GLY A 274 -2.49 18.88 4.04
C GLY A 274 -1.54 17.69 4.08
N GLY A 275 -2.09 16.54 4.42
CA GLY A 275 -1.33 15.31 4.51
C GLY A 275 -2.13 14.22 5.20
N LYS A 276 -1.55 13.04 5.32
CA LYS A 276 -2.16 11.89 6.01
C LYS A 276 -1.12 10.86 6.42
N LEU A 277 -1.42 10.10 7.45
CA LEU A 277 -0.72 8.86 7.72
C LEU A 277 -1.19 7.79 6.72
N LEU A 278 -0.25 7.16 6.01
CA LEU A 278 -0.51 6.20 4.94
C LEU A 278 -0.95 4.83 5.48
N GLY A 279 -1.53 4.00 4.62
CA GLY A 279 -2.00 2.64 4.96
C GLY A 279 -3.14 2.64 5.98
N ALA A 280 -3.15 1.68 6.89
CA ALA A 280 -4.19 1.53 7.92
C ALA A 280 -4.15 2.64 8.99
N GLY A 281 -3.02 3.30 9.19
CA GLY A 281 -2.78 4.21 10.29
C GLY A 281 -2.03 3.54 11.45
N GLY A 282 -1.89 4.27 12.57
CA GLY A 282 -1.22 3.77 13.78
C GLY A 282 0.31 3.65 13.66
N GLY A 283 0.92 4.15 12.59
CA GLY A 283 2.37 4.14 12.36
C GLY A 283 2.75 4.17 10.89
N GLY A 284 4.04 4.19 10.62
CA GLY A 284 4.59 4.19 9.27
C GLY A 284 4.86 5.60 8.73
N PHE A 285 4.51 5.82 7.48
CA PHE A 285 4.83 7.05 6.77
C PHE A 285 3.66 8.03 6.72
N PHE A 286 3.98 9.29 6.95
CA PHE A 286 3.15 10.41 6.53
C PHE A 286 3.46 10.82 5.09
N LEU A 287 2.44 11.21 4.36
CA LEU A 287 2.54 12.00 3.15
C LEU A 287 2.00 13.39 3.45
N PHE A 288 2.82 14.42 3.27
CA PHE A 288 2.39 15.82 3.35
C PHE A 288 2.45 16.45 1.97
N TYR A 289 1.53 17.37 1.71
CA TYR A 289 1.59 18.29 0.60
C TYR A 289 2.10 19.63 1.11
N VAL A 290 3.25 20.05 0.58
CA VAL A 290 3.98 21.24 1.02
C VAL A 290 4.52 21.96 -0.19
N THR A 291 4.17 23.23 -0.38
CA THR A 291 4.75 24.01 -1.48
C THR A 291 6.26 24.18 -1.30
N PRO A 292 7.03 24.36 -2.39
CA PRO A 292 8.49 24.48 -2.30
C PRO A 292 8.95 25.57 -1.32
N GLU A 293 8.23 26.72 -1.25
CA GLU A 293 8.56 27.87 -0.40
C GLU A 293 8.41 27.56 1.08
N ARG A 294 7.58 26.58 1.44
CA ARG A 294 7.33 26.17 2.83
C ARG A 294 8.09 24.91 3.24
N ARG A 295 8.71 24.22 2.27
CA ARG A 295 9.29 22.88 2.48
C ARG A 295 10.32 22.85 3.63
N GLU A 296 11.28 23.74 3.61
CA GLU A 296 12.32 23.80 4.65
C GLU A 296 11.71 24.07 6.03
N HIS A 297 10.76 25.01 6.11
CA HIS A 297 10.09 25.36 7.36
C HIS A 297 9.30 24.17 7.94
N VAL A 298 8.57 23.46 7.12
CA VAL A 298 7.81 22.28 7.51
C VAL A 298 8.73 21.14 7.93
N VAL A 299 9.81 20.88 7.20
CA VAL A 299 10.81 19.86 7.54
C VAL A 299 11.41 20.15 8.90
N ASN A 300 11.87 21.39 9.16
CA ASN A 300 12.45 21.80 10.44
C ASN A 300 11.46 21.65 11.60
N ALA A 301 10.18 21.98 11.38
CA ALA A 301 9.13 21.83 12.39
C ALA A 301 8.85 20.37 12.76
N ILE A 302 8.84 19.47 11.77
CA ILE A 302 8.64 18.03 11.97
C ILE A 302 9.84 17.43 12.71
N MET A 303 11.07 17.73 12.25
CA MET A 303 12.28 17.08 12.75
C MET A 303 12.65 17.48 14.19
N ARG A 304 12.17 18.63 14.67
CA ARG A 304 12.50 19.13 16.01
C ARG A 304 11.95 18.22 17.11
N GLY A 305 12.85 17.48 17.78
CA GLY A 305 12.50 16.61 18.92
C GLY A 305 11.63 15.40 18.57
N THR A 306 11.77 14.89 17.35
CA THR A 306 11.12 13.65 16.89
C THR A 306 12.15 12.70 16.29
N ASP A 307 11.79 11.40 16.20
CA ASP A 307 12.56 10.36 15.49
C ASP A 307 12.18 10.26 14.01
N CYS A 308 11.51 11.27 13.46
CA CYS A 308 11.07 11.30 12.08
C CYS A 308 12.26 11.29 11.12
N LYS A 309 12.06 10.70 9.93
CA LYS A 309 13.05 10.70 8.85
C LYS A 309 12.37 11.07 7.54
N ILE A 310 13.00 11.96 6.78
CA ILE A 310 12.55 12.31 5.42
C ILE A 310 13.06 11.27 4.45
N TYR A 311 12.22 10.87 3.51
CA TYR A 311 12.56 9.94 2.43
C TYR A 311 12.28 10.58 1.09
N ASP A 312 13.30 10.60 0.24
CA ASP A 312 13.14 10.98 -1.15
C ASP A 312 12.51 9.82 -1.93
N PHE A 313 11.62 10.17 -2.84
CA PHE A 313 10.99 9.24 -3.74
C PHE A 313 10.64 9.90 -5.07
N ASN A 314 10.51 9.07 -6.10
CA ASN A 314 9.93 9.44 -7.38
C ASN A 314 8.73 8.53 -7.67
N PHE A 315 7.83 8.98 -8.53
CA PHE A 315 6.77 8.10 -9.01
C PHE A 315 7.35 7.07 -9.98
N SER A 316 6.83 5.86 -9.91
CA SER A 316 7.18 4.73 -10.78
C SER A 316 5.98 4.35 -11.61
N TYR A 317 6.18 4.10 -12.90
CA TYR A 317 5.09 3.76 -13.82
C TYR A 317 5.00 2.26 -14.11
N ASP A 318 6.02 1.51 -13.76
CA ASP A 318 6.03 0.06 -13.89
C ASP A 318 5.33 -0.60 -12.71
N GLY A 319 4.45 -1.56 -12.99
CA GLY A 319 3.99 -2.51 -11.98
C GLY A 319 5.04 -3.58 -11.69
N SER A 320 4.61 -4.65 -11.02
CA SER A 320 5.51 -5.79 -10.75
C SER A 320 6.14 -6.34 -12.04
N LYS A 321 7.46 -6.50 -12.06
CA LYS A 321 8.20 -7.02 -13.22
C LYS A 321 9.27 -8.03 -12.82
N ILE A 322 9.62 -8.93 -13.77
CA ILE A 322 10.77 -9.82 -13.62
C ILE A 322 12.03 -9.06 -14.03
N THR A 323 13.06 -9.09 -13.19
CA THR A 323 14.33 -8.37 -13.39
C THR A 323 15.50 -9.27 -13.72
N SER A 324 15.41 -10.58 -13.39
CA SER A 324 16.38 -11.60 -13.81
C SER A 324 15.66 -12.90 -14.12
N LYS A 325 16.24 -13.66 -15.09
CA LYS A 325 15.76 -15.00 -15.47
C LYS A 325 16.56 -16.08 -14.79
#